data_b6bd8e47c4386d5a7d9f6c610f556037
#
_entry.id   b6bd8e47c4386d5a7d9f6c610f556037
#
_cell.length_a   1.000
_cell.length_b   1.000
_cell.length_c   1.000
_cell.angle_alpha   90.00
_cell.angle_beta   90.00
_cell.angle_gamma   90.00
#
_symmetry.space_group_name_H-M   'P 1'
#
loop_
_entity.id
_entity.type
_entity.pdbx_description
1 polymer ?
#
loop_
_entity_poly.entity_id
_entity_poly.type
_entity_poly.pdbx_seq_one_letter_code
_entity_poly.pdbx_strand_id
1 'polypeptide(L)'
;MTETPPPPVQQLADERTAARAAKDFAASDRLREQIAALGWGARDSADGQVLTPLPPYPVFASVQDLPDRSGEPDARRCTVALLVDGWPQDVRTCVEALLTHAPSDVVIVLLDNGTPDAGDVVHELARHERVEELHVERAAGWSQARQALVRADVAAVHVLMDVSTVLEGDGIGPLLAALEDPAVVGAGWRGVDVVDGWLDFADAGPGPVEALLGYLLAVRRAAALAVPLPPKARFYRNADMEWSFLLREAGLGSLVAVDVPVRQDRHRGYHDSDPVLRDKESKKTYDRFLQRFRGREELRLPR
;
A
#
# COMPACT_ATOMS: atom_id res chain seq x y z
N MET A 1 17.65 22.25 -3.65
CA MET A 1 17.78 23.74 -3.53
C MET A 1 16.54 24.21 -2.79
N THR A 2 16.66 24.85 -1.62
CA THR A 2 15.52 25.44 -0.92
C THR A 2 14.98 26.60 -1.74
N GLU A 3 13.76 26.49 -2.21
CA GLU A 3 13.06 27.54 -2.95
C GLU A 3 12.84 28.73 -2.03
N THR A 4 13.09 29.94 -2.53
CA THR A 4 12.93 31.17 -1.73
C THR A 4 11.45 31.56 -1.72
N PRO A 5 10.83 31.77 -0.55
CA PRO A 5 9.44 32.15 -0.48
C PRO A 5 9.18 33.50 -1.18
N PRO A 6 8.08 33.62 -1.94
CA PRO A 6 7.68 34.87 -2.55
C PRO A 6 7.42 35.97 -1.50
N PRO A 7 7.60 37.27 -1.83
CA PRO A 7 7.39 38.36 -0.86
C PRO A 7 6.07 38.35 -0.11
N PRO A 8 4.90 38.03 -0.73
CA PRO A 8 3.63 37.92 0.01
C PRO A 8 3.63 36.82 1.08
N VAL A 9 4.27 35.68 0.79
CA VAL A 9 4.40 34.55 1.74
C VAL A 9 5.31 34.95 2.90
N GLN A 10 6.43 35.62 2.61
CA GLN A 10 7.34 36.09 3.64
C GLN A 10 6.67 37.12 4.57
N GLN A 11 5.89 38.06 4.02
CA GLN A 11 5.14 39.05 4.81
C GLN A 11 4.17 38.36 5.78
N LEU A 12 3.34 37.42 5.31
CA LEU A 12 2.42 36.66 6.16
C LEU A 12 3.16 35.84 7.22
N ALA A 13 4.33 35.35 6.90
CA ALA A 13 5.17 34.60 7.83
C ALA A 13 5.72 35.50 8.96
N ASP A 14 6.12 36.72 8.63
CA ASP A 14 6.58 37.72 9.61
C ASP A 14 5.42 38.16 10.52
N GLU A 15 4.24 38.41 9.97
CA GLU A 15 3.00 38.71 10.72
C GLU A 15 2.62 37.53 11.64
N ARG A 16 2.73 36.28 11.17
CA ARG A 16 2.47 35.08 11.98
C ARG A 16 3.46 34.99 13.15
N THR A 17 4.71 35.27 12.92
CA THR A 17 5.75 35.31 13.98
C THR A 17 5.41 36.35 15.05
N ALA A 18 4.98 37.53 14.65
CA ALA A 18 4.56 38.58 15.55
C ALA A 18 3.30 38.20 16.36
N ALA A 19 2.29 37.61 15.73
CA ALA A 19 1.10 37.08 16.38
C ALA A 19 1.43 36.03 17.47
N ARG A 20 2.36 35.10 17.16
CA ARG A 20 2.83 34.10 18.13
C ARG A 20 3.56 34.73 19.33
N ALA A 21 4.42 35.73 19.06
CA ALA A 21 5.11 36.45 20.13
C ALA A 21 4.11 37.15 21.05
N ALA A 22 3.01 37.69 20.49
CA ALA A 22 1.91 38.28 21.21
C ALA A 22 0.95 37.24 21.88
N LYS A 23 1.16 35.93 21.67
CA LYS A 23 0.31 34.82 22.09
C LYS A 23 -1.12 34.84 21.49
N ASP A 24 -1.29 35.54 20.36
CA ASP A 24 -2.53 35.52 19.59
C ASP A 24 -2.50 34.31 18.64
N PHE A 25 -2.85 33.13 19.18
CA PHE A 25 -2.86 31.88 18.45
C PHE A 25 -3.93 31.84 17.35
N ALA A 26 -5.05 32.54 17.56
CA ALA A 26 -6.11 32.59 16.56
C ALA A 26 -5.67 33.40 15.31
N ALA A 27 -4.96 34.49 15.48
CA ALA A 27 -4.35 35.22 14.35
C ALA A 27 -3.27 34.41 13.69
N SER A 28 -2.41 33.75 14.48
CA SER A 28 -1.34 32.87 13.96
C SER A 28 -1.90 31.74 13.09
N ASP A 29 -3.01 31.11 13.49
CA ASP A 29 -3.64 30.03 12.72
C ASP A 29 -4.26 30.53 11.41
N ARG A 30 -4.96 31.68 11.44
CA ARG A 30 -5.46 32.31 10.20
C ARG A 30 -4.34 32.67 9.21
N LEU A 31 -3.22 33.18 9.71
CA LEU A 31 -2.06 33.50 8.87
C LEU A 31 -1.42 32.25 8.30
N ARG A 32 -1.37 31.15 9.05
CA ARG A 32 -0.92 29.85 8.53
C ARG A 32 -1.79 29.34 7.38
N GLU A 33 -3.11 29.49 7.51
CA GLU A 33 -4.06 29.15 6.44
C GLU A 33 -3.85 30.00 5.19
N GLN A 34 -3.59 31.32 5.35
CA GLN A 34 -3.31 32.21 4.23
C GLN A 34 -1.98 31.85 3.53
N ILE A 35 -0.96 31.49 4.31
CA ILE A 35 0.31 30.99 3.77
C ILE A 35 0.07 29.67 2.97
N ALA A 36 -0.75 28.77 3.53
CA ALA A 36 -1.10 27.52 2.85
C ALA A 36 -1.88 27.77 1.55
N ALA A 37 -2.79 28.74 1.52
CA ALA A 37 -3.51 29.12 0.31
C ALA A 37 -2.61 29.68 -0.81
N LEU A 38 -1.39 30.16 -0.46
CA LEU A 38 -0.35 30.56 -1.42
C LEU A 38 0.59 29.40 -1.79
N GLY A 39 0.28 28.17 -1.40
CA GLY A 39 1.08 26.98 -1.71
C GLY A 39 2.32 26.80 -0.84
N TRP A 40 2.34 27.37 0.37
CA TRP A 40 3.46 27.26 1.30
C TRP A 40 3.04 26.71 2.66
N GLY A 41 3.89 25.88 3.23
CA GLY A 41 3.77 25.41 4.61
C GLY A 41 4.61 26.28 5.55
N ALA A 42 4.07 26.61 6.75
CA ALA A 42 4.79 27.30 7.80
C ALA A 42 4.92 26.36 9.02
N ARG A 43 6.15 25.99 9.37
CA ARG A 43 6.46 25.13 10.51
C ARG A 43 7.36 25.86 11.50
N ASP A 44 7.05 25.77 12.78
CA ASP A 44 7.91 26.32 13.83
C ASP A 44 9.11 25.39 14.08
N SER A 45 10.28 25.98 14.26
CA SER A 45 11.52 25.29 14.62
C SER A 45 12.18 25.98 15.83
N ALA A 46 13.24 25.38 16.37
CA ALA A 46 14.03 25.99 17.44
C ALA A 46 14.67 27.32 17.02
N ASP A 47 14.99 27.47 15.75
CA ASP A 47 15.67 28.64 15.19
C ASP A 47 14.70 29.65 14.55
N GLY A 48 13.38 29.45 14.72
CA GLY A 48 12.34 30.30 14.17
C GLY A 48 11.36 29.53 13.28
N GLN A 49 10.71 30.27 12.37
CA GLN A 49 9.75 29.68 11.42
C GLN A 49 10.46 29.23 10.15
N VAL A 50 10.12 28.01 9.69
CA VAL A 50 10.59 27.49 8.39
C VAL A 50 9.41 27.49 7.42
N LEU A 51 9.64 28.01 6.21
CA LEU A 51 8.71 28.01 5.10
C LEU A 51 9.16 26.98 4.06
N THR A 52 8.22 26.13 3.64
CA THR A 52 8.46 25.13 2.60
C THR A 52 7.33 25.17 1.58
N PRO A 53 7.59 25.02 0.28
CA PRO A 53 6.53 24.81 -0.70
C PRO A 53 5.66 23.62 -0.29
N LEU A 54 4.36 23.76 -0.41
CA LEU A 54 3.43 22.62 -0.28
C LEU A 54 3.41 21.85 -1.60
N PRO A 55 3.29 20.55 -1.56
CA PRO A 55 3.09 19.76 -2.78
C PRO A 55 1.77 20.14 -3.46
N PRO A 56 1.64 19.96 -4.79
CA PRO A 56 0.43 20.31 -5.54
C PRO A 56 -0.72 19.30 -5.35
N TYR A 57 -0.59 18.39 -4.41
CA TYR A 57 -1.53 17.34 -4.07
C TYR A 57 -1.83 17.31 -2.57
N PRO A 58 -3.01 16.80 -2.15
CA PRO A 58 -3.33 16.68 -0.75
C PRO A 58 -2.47 15.61 -0.06
N VAL A 59 -1.97 15.93 1.14
CA VAL A 59 -1.19 15.02 1.97
C VAL A 59 -1.92 14.81 3.29
N PHE A 60 -2.27 13.56 3.60
CA PHE A 60 -2.87 13.17 4.87
C PHE A 60 -1.79 13.00 5.94
N ALA A 61 -2.08 13.31 7.19
CA ALA A 61 -1.09 13.18 8.27
C ALA A 61 -0.62 11.73 8.47
N SER A 62 -1.48 10.75 8.20
CA SER A 62 -1.17 9.32 8.30
C SER A 62 -2.16 8.47 7.52
N VAL A 63 -1.90 7.17 7.40
CA VAL A 63 -2.81 6.21 6.75
C VAL A 63 -4.16 6.04 7.48
N GLN A 64 -4.27 6.47 8.74
CA GLN A 64 -5.53 6.48 9.48
C GLN A 64 -6.46 7.62 9.04
N ASP A 65 -5.90 8.65 8.43
CA ASP A 65 -6.64 9.84 7.98
C ASP A 65 -7.12 9.69 6.52
N LEU A 66 -6.72 8.62 5.83
CA LEU A 66 -7.20 8.30 4.49
C LEU A 66 -8.71 8.02 4.50
N PRO A 67 -9.42 8.29 3.39
CA PRO A 67 -10.85 8.03 3.29
C PRO A 67 -11.19 6.58 3.64
N ASP A 68 -12.16 6.38 4.53
CA ASP A 68 -12.73 5.05 4.80
C ASP A 68 -14.01 4.88 4.01
N ARG A 69 -13.93 4.09 2.94
CA ARG A 69 -15.02 3.78 2.02
C ARG A 69 -15.52 2.34 2.17
N SER A 70 -15.18 1.69 3.28
CA SER A 70 -15.51 0.28 3.53
C SER A 70 -17.02 -0.01 3.51
N GLY A 71 -17.85 0.97 3.86
CA GLY A 71 -19.32 0.88 3.81
C GLY A 71 -19.94 1.21 2.45
N GLU A 72 -19.14 1.64 1.45
CA GLU A 72 -19.65 1.96 0.13
C GLU A 72 -19.81 0.70 -0.74
N PRO A 73 -20.82 0.67 -1.63
CA PRO A 73 -20.96 -0.41 -2.60
C PRO A 73 -19.81 -0.44 -3.60
N ASP A 74 -19.61 -1.57 -4.23
CA ASP A 74 -18.63 -1.70 -5.30
C ASP A 74 -19.00 -0.80 -6.48
N ALA A 75 -18.10 0.12 -6.83
CA ALA A 75 -18.29 1.11 -7.90
C ALA A 75 -17.43 0.79 -9.15
N ARG A 76 -16.51 -0.19 -9.05
CA ARG A 76 -15.65 -0.62 -10.15
C ARG A 76 -15.28 -2.10 -10.01
N ARG A 77 -14.84 -2.69 -11.12
CA ARG A 77 -14.51 -4.13 -11.17
C ARG A 77 -13.26 -4.45 -10.37
N CYS A 78 -12.17 -3.70 -10.59
CA CYS A 78 -10.86 -4.03 -10.03
C CYS A 78 -10.02 -2.78 -9.77
N THR A 79 -9.33 -2.79 -8.64
CA THR A 79 -8.25 -1.86 -8.31
C THR A 79 -6.96 -2.61 -8.09
N VAL A 80 -5.86 -2.17 -8.73
CA VAL A 80 -4.50 -2.56 -8.38
C VAL A 80 -3.93 -1.51 -7.44
N ALA A 81 -3.68 -1.89 -6.19
CA ALA A 81 -3.18 -1.00 -5.16
C ALA A 81 -1.67 -1.22 -4.93
N LEU A 82 -0.89 -0.18 -5.15
CA LEU A 82 0.56 -0.14 -4.97
C LEU A 82 0.92 0.66 -3.72
N LEU A 83 1.71 0.07 -2.84
CA LEU A 83 2.35 0.77 -1.73
C LEU A 83 3.71 1.26 -2.20
N VAL A 84 3.92 2.57 -2.15
CA VAL A 84 5.14 3.23 -2.62
C VAL A 84 5.98 3.66 -1.41
N ASP A 85 7.06 2.95 -1.19
CA ASP A 85 8.01 3.18 -0.09
C ASP A 85 9.34 3.81 -0.59
N GLY A 86 9.31 4.54 -1.69
CA GLY A 86 10.48 5.13 -2.37
C GLY A 86 10.72 4.53 -3.75
N TRP A 87 11.94 4.68 -4.25
CA TRP A 87 12.41 4.17 -5.56
C TRP A 87 11.52 4.57 -6.74
N PRO A 88 11.49 5.86 -7.09
CA PRO A 88 10.63 6.43 -8.13
C PRO A 88 10.69 5.70 -9.48
N GLN A 89 11.88 5.19 -9.84
CA GLN A 89 12.06 4.48 -11.10
C GLN A 89 11.34 3.12 -11.12
N ASP A 90 11.36 2.39 -10.00
CA ASP A 90 10.66 1.09 -9.90
C ASP A 90 9.15 1.32 -9.97
N VAL A 91 8.64 2.37 -9.31
CA VAL A 91 7.23 2.77 -9.38
C VAL A 91 6.83 3.08 -10.82
N ARG A 92 7.61 3.89 -11.53
CA ARG A 92 7.36 4.23 -12.93
C ARG A 92 7.31 2.99 -13.81
N THR A 93 8.31 2.13 -13.72
CA THR A 93 8.37 0.89 -14.50
C THR A 93 7.16 -0.02 -14.24
N CYS A 94 6.77 -0.19 -12.97
CA CYS A 94 5.62 -0.99 -12.58
C CYS A 94 4.30 -0.41 -13.13
N VAL A 95 4.08 0.90 -12.97
CA VAL A 95 2.84 1.56 -13.41
C VAL A 95 2.72 1.59 -14.93
N GLU A 96 3.81 1.89 -15.65
CA GLU A 96 3.83 1.87 -17.12
C GLU A 96 3.51 0.46 -17.66
N ALA A 97 4.05 -0.59 -17.04
CA ALA A 97 3.71 -1.97 -17.38
C ALA A 97 2.24 -2.30 -17.11
N LEU A 98 1.69 -1.85 -15.97
CA LEU A 98 0.26 -1.98 -15.66
C LEU A 98 -0.63 -1.27 -16.69
N LEU A 99 -0.30 -0.03 -17.04
CA LEU A 99 -1.05 0.74 -18.05
C LEU A 99 -1.02 0.09 -19.43
N THR A 100 0.09 -0.59 -19.75
CA THR A 100 0.28 -1.25 -21.04
C THR A 100 -0.44 -2.59 -21.11
N HIS A 101 -0.42 -3.38 -20.04
CA HIS A 101 -0.78 -4.80 -20.10
C HIS A 101 -2.04 -5.17 -19.32
N ALA A 102 -2.43 -4.40 -18.30
CA ALA A 102 -3.66 -4.70 -17.57
C ALA A 102 -4.92 -4.32 -18.35
N PRO A 103 -6.07 -5.00 -18.15
CA PRO A 103 -7.33 -4.63 -18.76
C PRO A 103 -7.66 -3.14 -18.56
N SER A 104 -8.29 -2.51 -19.54
CA SER A 104 -8.51 -1.05 -19.56
C SER A 104 -9.47 -0.54 -18.48
N ASP A 105 -10.29 -1.42 -17.91
CA ASP A 105 -11.22 -1.14 -16.81
C ASP A 105 -10.60 -1.27 -15.41
N VAL A 106 -9.30 -1.59 -15.33
CA VAL A 106 -8.55 -1.66 -14.08
C VAL A 106 -8.05 -0.27 -13.68
N VAL A 107 -8.34 0.15 -12.46
CA VAL A 107 -7.81 1.38 -11.85
C VAL A 107 -6.57 1.05 -11.03
N ILE A 108 -5.58 1.92 -11.07
CA ILE A 108 -4.33 1.81 -10.31
C ILE A 108 -4.38 2.86 -9.19
N VAL A 109 -4.21 2.44 -7.94
CA VAL A 109 -4.12 3.35 -6.80
C VAL A 109 -2.72 3.31 -6.23
N LEU A 110 -2.07 4.46 -6.18
CA LEU A 110 -0.73 4.62 -5.63
C LEU A 110 -0.82 5.27 -4.25
N LEU A 111 -0.29 4.62 -3.23
CA LEU A 111 -0.12 5.22 -1.91
C LEU A 111 1.35 5.56 -1.68
N ASP A 112 1.71 6.85 -1.79
CA ASP A 112 2.99 7.35 -1.29
C ASP A 112 2.98 7.29 0.23
N ASN A 113 3.84 6.43 0.78
CA ASN A 113 3.92 6.12 2.21
C ASN A 113 4.90 7.07 2.95
N GLY A 114 4.84 8.35 2.63
CA GLY A 114 5.63 9.39 3.32
C GLY A 114 7.12 9.35 2.95
N THR A 115 7.43 9.07 1.70
CA THR A 115 8.81 9.01 1.22
C THR A 115 9.18 10.30 0.47
N PRO A 116 10.33 10.93 0.78
CA PRO A 116 10.69 12.24 0.23
C PRO A 116 10.78 12.28 -1.31
N ASP A 117 11.11 11.15 -1.94
CA ASP A 117 11.48 11.11 -3.35
C ASP A 117 10.37 10.58 -4.27
N ALA A 118 9.29 10.03 -3.71
CA ALA A 118 8.28 9.32 -4.50
C ALA A 118 7.03 10.17 -4.80
N GLY A 119 6.71 11.15 -3.98
CA GLY A 119 5.48 11.94 -4.09
C GLY A 119 5.31 12.60 -5.46
N ASP A 120 6.36 13.23 -6.00
CA ASP A 120 6.30 13.89 -7.30
C ASP A 120 6.07 12.91 -8.45
N VAL A 121 6.67 11.71 -8.39
CA VAL A 121 6.47 10.66 -9.39
C VAL A 121 5.06 10.08 -9.30
N VAL A 122 4.56 9.86 -8.10
CA VAL A 122 3.16 9.41 -7.88
C VAL A 122 2.19 10.44 -8.48
N HIS A 123 2.41 11.74 -8.19
CA HIS A 123 1.59 12.83 -8.75
C HIS A 123 1.69 12.93 -10.28
N GLU A 124 2.89 12.76 -10.85
CA GLU A 124 3.07 12.74 -12.30
C GLU A 124 2.29 11.58 -12.95
N LEU A 125 2.38 10.38 -12.38
CA LEU A 125 1.68 9.20 -12.88
C LEU A 125 0.15 9.33 -12.74
N ALA A 126 -0.33 10.01 -11.70
CA ALA A 126 -1.75 10.26 -11.47
C ALA A 126 -2.40 11.23 -12.47
N ARG A 127 -1.62 11.83 -13.40
CA ARG A 127 -2.18 12.55 -14.57
C ARG A 127 -2.86 11.62 -15.58
N HIS A 128 -2.59 10.32 -15.50
CA HIS A 128 -3.26 9.33 -16.32
C HIS A 128 -4.62 8.97 -15.71
N GLU A 129 -5.70 8.97 -16.50
CA GLU A 129 -7.08 8.78 -16.06
C GLU A 129 -7.36 7.50 -15.25
N ARG A 130 -6.51 6.47 -15.40
CA ARG A 130 -6.60 5.19 -14.69
C ARG A 130 -5.76 5.16 -13.41
N VAL A 131 -5.09 6.23 -13.05
CA VAL A 131 -4.19 6.28 -11.88
C VAL A 131 -4.74 7.27 -10.86
N GLU A 132 -4.97 6.80 -9.66
CA GLU A 132 -5.35 7.60 -8.49
C GLU A 132 -4.19 7.67 -7.51
N GLU A 133 -4.05 8.81 -6.82
CA GLU A 133 -2.96 9.06 -5.87
C GLU A 133 -3.49 9.26 -4.45
N LEU A 134 -2.73 8.76 -3.49
CA LEU A 134 -2.89 9.02 -2.07
C LEU A 134 -1.51 9.31 -1.49
N HIS A 135 -1.39 10.32 -0.64
CA HIS A 135 -0.13 10.70 -0.02
C HIS A 135 -0.29 10.82 1.48
N VAL A 136 0.67 10.30 2.24
CA VAL A 136 0.71 10.46 3.70
C VAL A 136 2.03 11.06 4.15
N GLU A 137 2.01 11.87 5.22
CA GLU A 137 3.22 12.47 5.78
C GLU A 137 4.04 11.45 6.58
N ARG A 138 3.36 10.58 7.34
CA ARG A 138 4.00 9.59 8.21
C ARG A 138 3.92 8.20 7.62
N ALA A 139 5.09 7.63 7.33
CA ALA A 139 5.19 6.26 6.87
C ALA A 139 4.55 5.27 7.85
N ALA A 140 3.76 4.36 7.32
CA ALA A 140 3.16 3.25 8.06
C ALA A 140 3.89 1.93 7.78
N GLY A 141 3.68 0.93 8.64
CA GLY A 141 4.10 -0.44 8.34
C GLY A 141 3.24 -1.04 7.21
N TRP A 142 3.79 -2.05 6.55
CA TRP A 142 3.16 -2.70 5.40
C TRP A 142 1.68 -3.05 5.62
N SER A 143 1.36 -3.73 6.72
CA SER A 143 -0.04 -4.13 7.00
C SER A 143 -0.98 -2.95 7.21
N GLN A 144 -0.53 -1.91 7.89
CA GLN A 144 -1.37 -0.74 8.14
C GLN A 144 -1.66 0.02 6.85
N ALA A 145 -0.62 0.21 6.02
CA ALA A 145 -0.75 0.87 4.73
C ALA A 145 -1.65 0.07 3.77
N ARG A 146 -1.45 -1.25 3.67
CA ARG A 146 -2.28 -2.13 2.83
C ARG A 146 -3.72 -2.18 3.31
N GLN A 147 -3.95 -2.23 4.63
CA GLN A 147 -5.31 -2.19 5.19
C GLN A 147 -6.01 -0.87 4.91
N ALA A 148 -5.28 0.24 4.94
CA ALA A 148 -5.84 1.54 4.58
C ALA A 148 -6.22 1.61 3.10
N LEU A 149 -5.41 1.05 2.20
CA LEU A 149 -5.74 0.91 0.78
C LEU A 149 -7.01 0.06 0.56
N VAL A 150 -7.17 -1.06 1.27
CA VAL A 150 -8.40 -1.87 1.20
C VAL A 150 -9.63 -1.07 1.65
N ARG A 151 -9.51 -0.27 2.73
CA ARG A 151 -10.62 0.56 3.22
C ARG A 151 -10.95 1.74 2.30
N ALA A 152 -9.94 2.31 1.65
CA ALA A 152 -10.12 3.42 0.71
C ALA A 152 -10.67 2.97 -0.66
N ASP A 153 -10.60 1.68 -0.96
CA ASP A 153 -11.03 1.11 -2.25
C ASP A 153 -12.55 0.95 -2.34
N VAL A 154 -13.06 0.96 -3.57
CA VAL A 154 -14.47 0.67 -3.92
C VAL A 154 -14.60 -0.33 -5.06
N ALA A 155 -13.56 -1.11 -5.33
CA ALA A 155 -13.61 -2.16 -6.35
C ALA A 155 -14.18 -3.47 -5.78
N ALA A 156 -14.83 -4.27 -6.61
CA ALA A 156 -15.25 -5.64 -6.24
C ALA A 156 -14.04 -6.54 -5.95
N VAL A 157 -12.94 -6.32 -6.69
CA VAL A 157 -11.67 -7.03 -6.51
C VAL A 157 -10.56 -6.03 -6.18
N HIS A 158 -9.90 -6.26 -5.05
CA HIS A 158 -8.72 -5.52 -4.62
C HIS A 158 -7.46 -6.33 -4.91
N VAL A 159 -6.53 -5.76 -5.65
CA VAL A 159 -5.25 -6.40 -5.96
C VAL A 159 -4.14 -5.73 -5.17
N LEU A 160 -3.53 -6.48 -4.27
CA LEU A 160 -2.25 -6.10 -3.67
C LEU A 160 -1.15 -6.43 -4.68
N MET A 161 -0.39 -5.44 -5.09
CA MET A 161 0.77 -5.64 -5.95
C MET A 161 1.97 -4.91 -5.37
N ASP A 162 3.13 -5.53 -5.49
CA ASP A 162 4.39 -4.91 -5.11
C ASP A 162 4.99 -4.13 -6.29
N VAL A 163 5.59 -2.98 -6.03
CA VAL A 163 6.21 -2.15 -7.08
C VAL A 163 7.39 -2.82 -7.79
N SER A 164 7.95 -3.87 -7.21
CA SER A 164 8.99 -4.69 -7.84
C SER A 164 8.44 -5.78 -8.77
N THR A 165 7.12 -5.92 -8.89
CA THR A 165 6.47 -6.83 -9.83
C THR A 165 6.13 -6.08 -11.11
N VAL A 166 6.60 -6.57 -12.25
CA VAL A 166 6.44 -5.93 -13.56
C VAL A 166 5.68 -6.87 -14.50
N LEU A 167 4.57 -6.40 -15.05
CA LEU A 167 3.81 -7.16 -16.02
C LEU A 167 4.57 -7.24 -17.36
N GLU A 168 4.63 -8.42 -17.95
CA GLU A 168 5.18 -8.70 -19.30
C GLU A 168 4.07 -9.09 -20.29
N GLY A 169 2.82 -9.08 -19.83
CA GLY A 169 1.58 -9.35 -20.54
C GLY A 169 0.41 -9.15 -19.60
N ASP A 170 -0.81 -9.58 -19.97
CA ASP A 170 -1.96 -9.48 -19.07
C ASP A 170 -1.79 -10.41 -17.85
N GLY A 171 -1.30 -9.85 -16.76
CA GLY A 171 -1.17 -10.54 -15.48
C GLY A 171 -2.38 -10.36 -14.55
N ILE A 172 -3.33 -9.48 -14.90
CA ILE A 172 -4.49 -9.17 -14.05
C ILE A 172 -5.73 -9.95 -14.51
N GLY A 173 -5.99 -10.01 -15.81
CA GLY A 173 -7.16 -10.70 -16.37
C GLY A 173 -7.31 -12.14 -15.90
N PRO A 174 -6.26 -12.99 -15.93
CA PRO A 174 -6.33 -14.36 -15.42
C PRO A 174 -6.65 -14.46 -13.92
N LEU A 175 -6.20 -13.51 -13.09
CA LEU A 175 -6.56 -13.47 -11.67
C LEU A 175 -8.05 -13.14 -11.49
N LEU A 176 -8.57 -12.19 -12.27
CA LEU A 176 -9.99 -11.85 -12.26
C LEU A 176 -10.85 -13.02 -12.74
N ALA A 177 -10.41 -13.75 -13.76
CA ALA A 177 -11.10 -14.92 -14.26
C ALA A 177 -11.15 -16.05 -13.20
N ALA A 178 -10.06 -16.28 -12.47
CA ALA A 178 -10.07 -17.24 -11.35
C ALA A 178 -11.06 -16.87 -10.24
N LEU A 179 -11.26 -15.57 -10.02
CA LEU A 179 -12.23 -15.05 -9.05
C LEU A 179 -13.68 -15.06 -9.59
N GLU A 180 -13.97 -15.47 -10.81
CA GLU A 180 -15.34 -15.70 -11.29
C GLU A 180 -15.97 -16.92 -10.60
N ASP A 181 -15.16 -17.89 -10.20
CA ASP A 181 -15.63 -18.98 -9.33
C ASP A 181 -15.93 -18.45 -7.92
N PRO A 182 -17.20 -18.50 -7.45
CA PRO A 182 -17.56 -18.00 -6.13
C PRO A 182 -16.88 -18.75 -4.97
N ALA A 183 -16.35 -19.95 -5.19
CA ALA A 183 -15.59 -20.71 -4.21
C ALA A 183 -14.16 -20.19 -4.04
N VAL A 184 -13.66 -19.34 -4.96
CA VAL A 184 -12.33 -18.73 -4.88
C VAL A 184 -12.43 -17.36 -4.23
N VAL A 185 -11.72 -17.15 -3.12
CA VAL A 185 -11.66 -15.87 -2.40
C VAL A 185 -10.45 -15.03 -2.80
N GLY A 186 -9.35 -15.67 -3.19
CA GLY A 186 -8.13 -14.99 -3.62
C GLY A 186 -7.40 -15.76 -4.72
N ALA A 187 -6.81 -15.03 -5.64
CA ALA A 187 -6.00 -15.54 -6.74
C ALA A 187 -4.67 -14.77 -6.81
N GLY A 188 -3.56 -15.44 -7.03
CA GLY A 188 -2.25 -14.79 -7.05
C GLY A 188 -1.24 -15.45 -7.97
N TRP A 189 -0.16 -14.73 -8.26
CA TRP A 189 0.91 -15.24 -9.11
C TRP A 189 1.68 -16.41 -8.49
N ARG A 190 2.04 -16.29 -7.19
CA ARG A 190 2.84 -17.30 -6.49
C ARG A 190 2.10 -17.85 -5.31
N GLY A 191 1.98 -19.18 -5.29
CA GLY A 191 1.45 -19.94 -4.18
C GLY A 191 2.53 -20.69 -3.42
N VAL A 192 2.24 -21.02 -2.17
CA VAL A 192 3.04 -21.90 -1.34
C VAL A 192 2.15 -22.84 -0.55
N ASP A 193 2.69 -24.05 -0.31
CA ASP A 193 2.10 -25.05 0.58
C ASP A 193 3.02 -25.32 1.77
N VAL A 194 2.42 -25.61 2.90
CA VAL A 194 3.15 -26.02 4.09
C VAL A 194 3.76 -27.41 3.87
N VAL A 195 5.04 -27.54 4.19
CA VAL A 195 5.74 -28.81 4.28
C VAL A 195 6.23 -29.06 5.70
N ASP A 196 6.60 -30.28 6.03
CA ASP A 196 7.22 -30.73 7.28
C ASP A 196 6.96 -29.87 8.54
N GLY A 197 5.83 -30.16 9.20
CA GLY A 197 5.54 -29.66 10.54
C GLY A 197 5.38 -28.15 10.67
N TRP A 198 4.97 -27.45 9.60
CA TRP A 198 4.74 -26.01 9.58
C TRP A 198 6.01 -25.14 9.73
N LEU A 199 7.18 -25.71 9.52
CA LEU A 199 8.43 -24.98 9.60
C LEU A 199 8.98 -24.59 8.24
N ASP A 200 8.52 -25.26 7.19
CA ASP A 200 8.96 -25.04 5.83
C ASP A 200 7.77 -24.87 4.87
N PHE A 201 8.02 -24.16 3.77
CA PHE A 201 7.04 -23.86 2.74
C PHE A 201 7.65 -24.16 1.37
N ALA A 202 6.92 -24.86 0.54
CA ALA A 202 7.31 -25.14 -0.83
C ALA A 202 6.50 -24.30 -1.81
N ASP A 203 7.11 -23.86 -2.91
CA ASP A 203 6.37 -23.25 -4.03
C ASP A 203 5.29 -24.21 -4.51
N ALA A 204 4.09 -23.69 -4.76
CA ALA A 204 2.91 -24.44 -5.15
C ALA A 204 2.12 -23.74 -6.26
N GLY A 205 1.36 -24.54 -7.01
CA GLY A 205 0.54 -24.06 -8.13
C GLY A 205 1.20 -24.34 -9.49
N PRO A 206 0.52 -23.94 -10.60
CA PRO A 206 -0.81 -23.34 -10.63
C PRO A 206 -1.92 -24.27 -10.10
N GLY A 207 -2.98 -23.68 -9.55
CA GLY A 207 -4.11 -24.38 -8.95
C GLY A 207 -4.32 -24.00 -7.49
N PRO A 208 -5.14 -24.76 -6.74
CA PRO A 208 -5.37 -24.52 -5.31
C PRO A 208 -4.08 -24.58 -4.49
N VAL A 209 -3.88 -23.60 -3.60
CA VAL A 209 -2.70 -23.46 -2.74
C VAL A 209 -3.09 -23.13 -1.29
N GLU A 210 -2.19 -23.39 -0.35
CA GLU A 210 -2.45 -23.11 1.07
C GLU A 210 -2.26 -21.63 1.39
N ALA A 211 -1.33 -20.94 0.72
CA ALA A 211 -1.16 -19.50 0.84
C ALA A 211 -0.67 -18.86 -0.48
N LEU A 212 -0.92 -17.56 -0.61
CA LEU A 212 -0.45 -16.74 -1.73
C LEU A 212 0.58 -15.73 -1.24
N LEU A 213 1.58 -15.45 -2.07
CA LEU A 213 2.59 -14.44 -1.78
C LEU A 213 2.15 -13.07 -2.29
N GLY A 214 2.44 -12.03 -1.50
CA GLY A 214 1.95 -10.67 -1.71
C GLY A 214 2.61 -9.87 -2.84
N TYR A 215 3.34 -10.52 -3.75
CA TYR A 215 3.91 -9.86 -4.93
C TYR A 215 2.84 -9.43 -5.93
N LEU A 216 1.84 -10.28 -6.13
CA LEU A 216 0.66 -10.04 -6.95
C LEU A 216 -0.46 -10.95 -6.44
N LEU A 217 -1.41 -10.38 -5.71
CA LEU A 217 -2.49 -11.08 -5.03
C LEU A 217 -3.80 -10.32 -5.19
N ALA A 218 -4.74 -10.89 -5.93
CA ALA A 218 -6.11 -10.41 -6.06
C ALA A 218 -7.01 -11.07 -5.01
N VAL A 219 -7.88 -10.31 -4.37
CA VAL A 219 -8.83 -10.80 -3.38
C VAL A 219 -10.18 -10.10 -3.55
N ARG A 220 -11.27 -10.78 -3.24
CA ARG A 220 -12.58 -10.13 -3.15
C ARG A 220 -12.53 -9.06 -2.06
N ARG A 221 -12.84 -7.81 -2.39
CA ARG A 221 -12.82 -6.70 -1.42
C ARG A 221 -13.64 -7.00 -0.17
N ALA A 222 -14.82 -7.60 -0.32
CA ALA A 222 -15.65 -7.99 0.83
C ALA A 222 -14.93 -8.94 1.79
N ALA A 223 -14.13 -9.87 1.28
CA ALA A 223 -13.32 -10.78 2.09
C ALA A 223 -12.15 -10.04 2.76
N ALA A 224 -11.48 -9.14 2.04
CA ALA A 224 -10.39 -8.32 2.59
C ALA A 224 -10.87 -7.37 3.71
N LEU A 225 -12.10 -6.88 3.63
CA LEU A 225 -12.73 -6.08 4.67
C LEU A 225 -13.15 -6.93 5.86
N ALA A 226 -13.69 -8.13 5.63
CA ALA A 226 -14.13 -9.06 6.67
C ALA A 226 -12.94 -9.66 7.45
N VAL A 227 -11.82 -9.86 6.78
CA VAL A 227 -10.58 -10.43 7.36
C VAL A 227 -9.43 -9.44 7.16
N PRO A 228 -9.25 -8.49 8.09
CA PRO A 228 -8.18 -7.50 7.99
C PRO A 228 -6.79 -8.14 7.93
N LEU A 229 -5.87 -7.43 7.24
CA LEU A 229 -4.46 -7.84 7.23
C LEU A 229 -3.90 -7.93 8.66
N PRO A 230 -2.95 -8.86 8.92
CA PRO A 230 -2.37 -9.05 10.25
C PRO A 230 -1.81 -7.73 10.79
N PRO A 231 -2.26 -7.25 11.94
CA PRO A 231 -1.75 -6.00 12.50
C PRO A 231 -0.26 -6.13 12.84
N LYS A 232 0.46 -5.01 12.79
CA LYS A 232 1.89 -4.92 13.22
C LYS A 232 2.92 -5.60 12.32
N ALA A 233 2.59 -6.04 11.11
CA ALA A 233 3.61 -6.44 10.16
C ALA A 233 4.22 -5.19 9.50
N ARG A 234 5.51 -4.96 9.79
CA ARG A 234 6.25 -3.83 9.21
C ARG A 234 6.62 -4.08 7.76
N PHE A 235 6.92 -5.33 7.41
CA PHE A 235 7.26 -5.79 6.07
C PHE A 235 6.27 -6.84 5.59
N TYR A 236 6.23 -7.09 4.27
CA TYR A 236 5.36 -8.08 3.64
C TYR A 236 5.68 -9.53 4.06
N ARG A 237 6.98 -9.81 4.28
CA ARG A 237 7.49 -11.17 4.49
C ARG A 237 6.77 -11.89 5.62
N ASN A 238 6.20 -13.05 5.32
CA ASN A 238 5.36 -13.89 6.16
C ASN A 238 3.98 -13.28 6.51
N ALA A 239 3.74 -11.98 6.28
CA ALA A 239 2.46 -11.34 6.57
C ALA A 239 1.41 -11.66 5.52
N ASP A 240 1.83 -11.82 4.28
CA ASP A 240 1.02 -12.30 3.16
C ASP A 240 0.53 -13.73 3.37
N MET A 241 1.43 -14.63 3.77
CA MET A 241 1.06 -16.00 4.15
C MET A 241 0.12 -16.01 5.37
N GLU A 242 0.43 -15.23 6.42
CA GLU A 242 -0.43 -15.12 7.59
C GLU A 242 -1.84 -14.68 7.20
N TRP A 243 -1.96 -13.69 6.32
CA TRP A 243 -3.27 -13.24 5.84
C TRP A 243 -3.99 -14.30 5.01
N SER A 244 -3.28 -15.03 4.17
CA SER A 244 -3.82 -16.16 3.41
C SER A 244 -4.45 -17.21 4.34
N PHE A 245 -3.75 -17.58 5.41
CA PHE A 245 -4.31 -18.53 6.40
C PHE A 245 -5.46 -17.93 7.21
N LEU A 246 -5.48 -16.62 7.46
CA LEU A 246 -6.64 -15.95 8.08
C LEU A 246 -7.90 -16.03 7.21
N LEU A 247 -7.76 -15.84 5.89
CA LEU A 247 -8.86 -15.97 4.92
C LEU A 247 -9.41 -17.42 4.91
N ARG A 248 -8.51 -18.42 4.95
CA ARG A 248 -8.90 -19.83 5.04
C ARG A 248 -9.57 -20.16 6.36
N GLU A 249 -9.03 -19.70 7.49
CA GLU A 249 -9.61 -19.89 8.83
C GLU A 249 -11.03 -19.29 8.92
N ALA A 250 -11.28 -18.18 8.25
CA ALA A 250 -12.61 -17.57 8.18
C ALA A 250 -13.59 -18.33 7.27
N GLY A 251 -13.13 -19.35 6.54
CA GLY A 251 -13.98 -20.16 5.66
C GLY A 251 -14.56 -19.42 4.47
N LEU A 252 -13.89 -18.35 4.00
CA LEU A 252 -14.40 -17.47 2.94
C LEU A 252 -14.22 -18.04 1.53
N GLY A 253 -13.41 -19.08 1.36
CA GLY A 253 -13.16 -19.73 0.07
C GLY A 253 -11.73 -20.24 -0.07
N SER A 254 -11.43 -20.74 -1.27
CA SER A 254 -10.12 -21.25 -1.64
C SER A 254 -9.19 -20.14 -2.15
N LEU A 255 -7.88 -20.42 -2.08
CA LEU A 255 -6.84 -19.61 -2.67
C LEU A 255 -6.27 -20.36 -3.88
N VAL A 256 -6.02 -19.65 -4.98
CA VAL A 256 -5.57 -20.26 -6.23
C VAL A 256 -4.34 -19.51 -6.76
N ALA A 257 -3.26 -20.24 -7.02
CA ALA A 257 -2.13 -19.72 -7.77
C ALA A 257 -2.41 -19.81 -9.28
N VAL A 258 -2.13 -18.74 -10.00
CA VAL A 258 -2.38 -18.60 -11.44
C VAL A 258 -1.07 -18.28 -12.13
N ASP A 259 -0.78 -18.97 -13.21
CA ASP A 259 0.39 -18.67 -14.05
C ASP A 259 0.10 -17.41 -14.89
N VAL A 260 0.92 -16.40 -14.72
CA VAL A 260 0.76 -15.09 -15.35
C VAL A 260 2.09 -14.53 -15.83
N PRO A 261 2.10 -13.74 -16.92
CA PRO A 261 3.32 -13.19 -17.51
C PRO A 261 3.84 -11.99 -16.71
N VAL A 262 4.56 -12.27 -15.64
CA VAL A 262 5.15 -11.26 -14.77
C VAL A 262 6.60 -11.55 -14.46
N ARG A 263 7.38 -10.49 -14.23
CA ARG A 263 8.75 -10.52 -13.76
C ARG A 263 8.83 -9.92 -12.36
N GLN A 264 9.62 -10.55 -11.50
CA GLN A 264 9.94 -10.03 -10.18
C GLN A 264 11.32 -9.39 -10.20
N ASP A 265 11.38 -8.10 -10.01
CA ASP A 265 12.61 -7.37 -9.77
C ASP A 265 12.95 -7.37 -8.27
N ARG A 266 14.09 -6.79 -7.90
CA ARG A 266 14.51 -6.72 -6.49
C ARG A 266 13.57 -5.84 -5.68
N HIS A 267 12.92 -6.38 -4.67
CA HIS A 267 12.12 -5.63 -3.70
C HIS A 267 13.03 -4.80 -2.78
N ARG A 268 13.36 -3.58 -3.20
CA ARG A 268 14.31 -2.72 -2.52
C ARG A 268 13.83 -2.31 -1.12
N GLY A 269 12.55 -1.98 -0.95
CA GLY A 269 11.97 -1.62 0.35
C GLY A 269 12.17 -2.65 1.44
N TYR A 270 12.39 -3.90 1.08
CA TYR A 270 12.74 -4.98 1.99
C TYR A 270 14.26 -5.25 2.02
N HIS A 271 14.87 -5.47 0.86
CA HIS A 271 16.25 -5.94 0.77
C HIS A 271 17.29 -4.88 1.11
N ASP A 272 16.97 -3.58 0.91
CA ASP A 272 17.86 -2.46 1.15
C ASP A 272 17.56 -1.74 2.48
N SER A 273 16.57 -2.22 3.25
CA SER A 273 16.33 -1.78 4.63
C SER A 273 17.42 -2.29 5.58
N ASP A 274 17.54 -1.66 6.74
CA ASP A 274 18.47 -2.11 7.80
C ASP A 274 18.29 -3.60 8.07
N PRO A 275 19.33 -4.45 7.90
CA PRO A 275 19.21 -5.90 7.99
C PRO A 275 18.84 -6.37 9.40
N VAL A 276 19.27 -5.69 10.45
CA VAL A 276 18.96 -6.07 11.84
C VAL A 276 17.49 -5.83 12.13
N LEU A 277 16.98 -4.66 11.70
CA LEU A 277 15.57 -4.34 11.83
C LEU A 277 14.70 -5.28 10.98
N ARG A 278 15.08 -5.50 9.72
CA ARG A 278 14.38 -6.37 8.79
C ARG A 278 14.24 -7.80 9.33
N ASP A 279 15.35 -8.39 9.78
CA ASP A 279 15.37 -9.76 10.26
C ASP A 279 14.58 -9.91 11.57
N LYS A 280 14.69 -8.93 12.47
CA LYS A 280 13.90 -8.86 13.70
C LYS A 280 12.40 -8.80 13.44
N GLU A 281 11.96 -7.90 12.55
CA GLU A 281 10.54 -7.74 12.25
C GLU A 281 9.98 -8.92 11.45
N SER A 282 10.76 -9.49 10.52
CA SER A 282 10.38 -10.70 9.78
C SER A 282 10.25 -11.91 10.72
N LYS A 283 11.17 -12.04 11.68
CA LYS A 283 11.08 -13.09 12.70
C LYS A 283 9.84 -12.95 13.57
N LYS A 284 9.51 -11.75 14.02
CA LYS A 284 8.27 -11.51 14.81
C LYS A 284 7.02 -11.95 14.05
N THR A 285 6.95 -11.64 12.75
CA THR A 285 5.83 -12.04 11.91
C THR A 285 5.78 -13.56 11.75
N TYR A 286 6.91 -14.21 11.52
CA TYR A 286 7.02 -15.65 11.44
C TYR A 286 6.65 -16.35 12.76
N ASP A 287 7.15 -15.89 13.89
CA ASP A 287 6.84 -16.46 15.21
C ASP A 287 5.33 -16.35 15.50
N ARG A 288 4.68 -15.22 15.15
CA ARG A 288 3.25 -15.02 15.30
C ARG A 288 2.45 -15.96 14.40
N PHE A 289 2.87 -16.13 13.15
CA PHE A 289 2.29 -17.09 12.21
C PHE A 289 2.34 -18.51 12.78
N LEU A 290 3.49 -18.97 13.23
CA LEU A 290 3.64 -20.30 13.82
C LEU A 290 2.83 -20.47 15.11
N GLN A 291 2.80 -19.46 15.97
CA GLN A 291 2.01 -19.50 17.21
C GLN A 291 0.54 -19.71 16.93
N ARG A 292 0.01 -19.14 15.83
CA ARG A 292 -1.41 -19.21 15.47
C ARG A 292 -1.77 -20.49 14.70
N PHE A 293 -0.94 -20.85 13.74
CA PHE A 293 -1.35 -21.84 12.72
C PHE A 293 -0.64 -23.19 12.81
N ARG A 294 0.50 -23.28 13.48
CA ARG A 294 1.25 -24.52 13.56
C ARG A 294 0.40 -25.66 14.13
N GLY A 295 0.30 -26.75 13.37
CA GLY A 295 -0.50 -27.94 13.75
C GLY A 295 -1.99 -27.84 13.40
N ARG A 296 -2.43 -26.77 12.72
CA ARG A 296 -3.81 -26.58 12.27
C ARG A 296 -4.02 -27.31 10.92
N GLU A 297 -3.98 -28.64 10.97
CA GLU A 297 -4.06 -29.50 9.77
C GLU A 297 -5.37 -29.33 8.98
N GLU A 298 -6.45 -28.89 9.65
CA GLU A 298 -7.73 -28.57 9.02
C GLU A 298 -7.68 -27.35 8.08
N LEU A 299 -6.65 -26.53 8.18
CA LEU A 299 -6.42 -25.39 7.28
C LEU A 299 -5.56 -25.76 6.06
N ARG A 300 -5.10 -27.01 5.98
CA ARG A 300 -4.32 -27.50 4.85
C ARG A 300 -5.22 -27.98 3.72
N LEU A 301 -4.65 -28.08 2.53
CA LEU A 301 -5.32 -28.72 1.42
C LEU A 301 -5.33 -30.25 1.63
N PRO A 302 -6.43 -30.95 1.30
CA PRO A 302 -6.42 -32.40 1.27
C PRO A 302 -5.36 -32.87 0.25
N ARG A 303 -4.50 -33.76 0.70
CA ARG A 303 -3.48 -34.40 -0.13
C ARG A 303 -4.00 -35.70 -0.71
#